data_3ac8bb2b52e09272c671bedab7286047
#
_entry.id   3ac8bb2b52e09272c671bedab7286047
#
_cell.length_a   1.000
_cell.length_b   1.000
_cell.length_c   1.000
_cell.angle_alpha   90.00
_cell.angle_beta   90.00
_cell.angle_gamma   90.00
#
_symmetry.space_group_name_H-M   'P 1'
#
loop_
_entity.id
_entity.type
_entity.pdbx_description
1 polymer ?
#
loop_
_entity_poly.entity_id
_entity_poly.type
_entity_poly.pdbx_seq_one_letter_code
_entity_poly.pdbx_strand_id
1 'polypeptide(L)'
;HPDDWHLVCHFIDDNVMPGTLMYECCLHTLRVHLLRMGWVGEKGKVWHEPVPGVASRLKCRGQVLSSTKKAKYELHIKELGYGKDGAPFCIADAFMYADGKNIVQITDMSVRLSGASREEIERLWSSRAGVKKNILYGPDKILAYSNGKPSEAFGDQYLPFDQDRVIARLPGPPYQFLDRIVGVEGAPWLLKAGASATAEYDIPPGEWYFKENAQSAMPFAVLLEVALQPCGWLAAYCGSALTSSVDLSFRNLGGVATQFIEVTPETGTLITKVTLTKVSQSVGMIIQGYDMEVHDSSGRAVYQGTTEFGFFTKDALANQLGLRGVKRPALQGSGKALPLAGGLPPQPGP
;
A
#
# COMPACT_ATOMS: atom_id res chain seq x y z
N HIS A 1 13.69 3.79 16.80
CA HIS A 1 15.07 3.33 16.58
C HIS A 1 16.03 4.13 17.44
N PRO A 2 17.15 3.57 17.95
CA PRO A 2 18.13 4.33 18.78
C PRO A 2 18.68 5.58 18.10
N ASP A 3 18.77 5.57 16.78
CA ASP A 3 19.30 6.67 15.97
C ASP A 3 18.21 7.65 15.50
N ASP A 4 16.98 7.51 15.98
CA ASP A 4 15.93 8.46 15.66
C ASP A 4 16.30 9.86 16.13
N TRP A 5 16.18 10.85 15.26
CA TRP A 5 16.64 12.21 15.49
C TRP A 5 16.20 12.81 16.84
N HIS A 6 14.98 12.51 17.28
CA HIS A 6 14.41 13.03 18.53
C HIS A 6 15.07 12.41 19.77
N LEU A 7 15.61 11.19 19.67
CA LEU A 7 16.39 10.58 20.75
C LEU A 7 17.82 11.09 20.77
N VAL A 8 18.39 11.43 19.61
CA VAL A 8 19.76 11.96 19.52
C VAL A 8 19.86 13.39 20.09
N CYS A 9 18.84 14.22 19.88
CA CYS A 9 18.90 15.64 20.27
C CYS A 9 18.18 15.99 21.58
N HIS A 10 17.36 15.11 22.14
CA HIS A 10 16.54 15.42 23.31
C HIS A 10 16.67 14.35 24.42
N PHE A 11 17.68 14.44 25.27
CA PHE A 11 18.78 15.41 25.35
C PHE A 11 20.11 14.71 25.09
N ILE A 12 21.23 15.46 24.93
CA ILE A 12 22.55 14.87 24.65
C ILE A 12 22.94 13.81 25.68
N ASP A 13 22.71 14.07 26.96
CA ASP A 13 23.08 13.16 28.07
C ASP A 13 21.89 12.36 28.63
N ASP A 14 20.69 12.52 28.06
CA ASP A 14 19.46 11.83 28.48
C ASP A 14 18.53 11.65 27.29
N ASN A 15 18.76 10.61 26.52
CA ASN A 15 18.08 10.33 25.24
C ASN A 15 16.64 9.83 25.49
N VAL A 16 15.69 10.75 25.50
CA VAL A 16 14.28 10.48 25.76
C VAL A 16 13.39 11.18 24.75
N MET A 17 12.33 10.52 24.31
CA MET A 17 11.34 11.12 23.41
C MET A 17 10.64 12.33 24.08
N PRO A 18 10.57 13.50 23.41
CA PRO A 18 9.85 14.65 23.93
C PRO A 18 8.39 14.35 24.26
N GLY A 19 7.88 14.84 25.39
CA GLY A 19 6.47 14.73 25.76
C GLY A 19 5.53 15.37 24.73
N THR A 20 5.95 16.47 24.11
CA THR A 20 5.25 17.13 23.01
C THR A 20 5.16 16.25 21.76
N LEU A 21 6.19 15.48 21.46
CA LEU A 21 6.19 14.53 20.35
C LEU A 21 5.29 13.32 20.66
N MET A 22 5.23 12.86 21.91
CA MET A 22 4.27 11.84 22.34
C MET A 22 2.82 12.32 22.16
N TYR A 23 2.55 13.61 22.45
CA TYR A 23 1.26 14.25 22.16
C TYR A 23 0.97 14.24 20.66
N GLU A 24 1.92 14.67 19.83
CA GLU A 24 1.78 14.72 18.36
C GLU A 24 1.55 13.32 17.76
N CYS A 25 2.19 12.28 18.29
CA CYS A 25 1.93 10.91 17.84
C CYS A 25 0.47 10.47 18.09
N CYS A 26 -0.09 10.82 19.24
CA CYS A 26 -1.52 10.57 19.52
C CYS A 26 -2.42 11.36 18.57
N LEU A 27 -2.11 12.64 18.35
CA LEU A 27 -2.85 13.51 17.44
C LEU A 27 -2.75 13.03 15.99
N HIS A 28 -1.57 12.59 15.57
CA HIS A 28 -1.36 12.01 14.24
C HIS A 28 -2.18 10.73 14.03
N THR A 29 -2.25 9.88 15.06
CA THR A 29 -3.11 8.68 15.04
C THR A 29 -4.58 9.06 14.84
N LEU A 30 -5.06 10.12 15.48
CA LEU A 30 -6.41 10.66 15.29
C LEU A 30 -6.61 11.19 13.85
N ARG A 31 -5.65 11.96 13.34
CA ARG A 31 -5.70 12.46 11.94
C ARG A 31 -5.78 11.32 10.93
N VAL A 32 -4.98 10.27 11.10
CA VAL A 32 -5.01 9.06 10.24
C VAL A 32 -6.39 8.40 10.30
N HIS A 33 -6.99 8.28 11.49
CA HIS A 33 -8.34 7.74 11.65
C HIS A 33 -9.37 8.58 10.87
N LEU A 34 -9.35 9.92 11.02
CA LEU A 34 -10.27 10.82 10.34
C LEU A 34 -10.09 10.81 8.82
N LEU A 35 -8.85 10.75 8.32
CA LEU A 35 -8.57 10.55 6.89
C LEU A 35 -9.19 9.25 6.37
N ARG A 36 -9.09 8.17 7.12
CA ARG A 36 -9.72 6.88 6.75
C ARG A 36 -11.24 6.92 6.79
N MET A 37 -11.83 7.76 7.64
CA MET A 37 -13.27 8.03 7.64
C MET A 37 -13.73 8.91 6.46
N GLY A 38 -12.81 9.41 5.64
CA GLY A 38 -13.14 10.19 4.47
C GLY A 38 -13.08 11.70 4.68
N TRP A 39 -12.52 12.17 5.78
CA TRP A 39 -12.30 13.61 6.00
C TRP A 39 -11.05 14.06 5.24
N VAL A 40 -11.25 14.33 3.97
CA VAL A 40 -10.22 14.74 3.02
C VAL A 40 -10.59 16.06 2.35
N GLY A 41 -9.58 16.71 1.81
CA GLY A 41 -9.76 17.95 1.05
C GLY A 41 -8.62 18.17 0.08
N GLU A 42 -8.72 19.20 -0.72
CA GLU A 42 -7.70 19.56 -1.71
C GLU A 42 -6.41 20.02 -1.02
N LYS A 43 -5.27 19.48 -1.47
CA LYS A 43 -3.96 19.85 -0.93
C LYS A 43 -3.72 21.37 -1.03
N GLY A 44 -3.31 21.97 0.07
CA GLY A 44 -3.06 23.40 0.16
C GLY A 44 -4.31 24.24 0.44
N LYS A 45 -5.52 23.65 0.44
CA LYS A 45 -6.77 24.31 0.82
C LYS A 45 -7.29 23.88 2.17
N VAL A 46 -6.89 22.72 2.65
CA VAL A 46 -7.31 22.17 3.94
C VAL A 46 -6.12 21.82 4.82
N TRP A 47 -6.26 21.97 6.12
CA TRP A 47 -5.25 21.63 7.12
C TRP A 47 -5.88 21.23 8.44
N HIS A 48 -5.18 20.40 9.19
CA HIS A 48 -5.60 19.99 10.52
C HIS A 48 -5.09 21.00 11.54
N GLU A 49 -5.98 21.48 12.40
CA GLU A 49 -5.66 22.37 13.53
C GLU A 49 -6.49 22.02 14.77
N PRO A 50 -6.10 22.45 15.97
CA PRO A 50 -6.92 22.27 17.16
C PRO A 50 -8.26 22.99 17.03
N VAL A 51 -9.30 22.47 17.70
CA VAL A 51 -10.60 23.16 17.78
C VAL A 51 -10.45 24.39 18.68
N PRO A 52 -10.74 25.59 18.19
CA PRO A 52 -10.62 26.82 18.99
C PRO A 52 -11.44 26.75 20.29
N GLY A 53 -10.81 27.13 21.38
CA GLY A 53 -11.45 27.18 22.71
C GLY A 53 -11.55 25.83 23.43
N VAL A 54 -11.16 24.72 22.82
CA VAL A 54 -11.08 23.41 23.48
C VAL A 54 -9.72 23.25 24.16
N ALA A 55 -9.74 23.14 25.49
CA ALA A 55 -8.54 22.96 26.29
C ALA A 55 -8.17 21.48 26.39
N SER A 56 -6.99 21.12 25.88
CA SER A 56 -6.43 19.78 26.03
C SER A 56 -5.54 19.66 27.26
N ARG A 57 -5.60 18.54 27.98
CA ARG A 57 -4.78 18.26 29.16
C ARG A 57 -3.88 17.07 28.90
N LEU A 58 -2.57 17.29 29.05
CA LEU A 58 -1.54 16.27 28.93
C LEU A 58 -1.04 15.82 30.30
N LYS A 59 -1.01 14.53 30.55
CA LYS A 59 -0.39 13.92 31.72
C LYS A 59 0.61 12.85 31.27
N CYS A 60 1.91 13.11 31.53
CA CYS A 60 3.00 12.16 31.27
C CYS A 60 3.49 11.57 32.59
N ARG A 61 3.65 10.24 32.64
CA ARG A 61 4.16 9.50 33.81
C ARG A 61 5.04 8.32 33.36
N GLY A 62 5.87 8.54 32.34
CA GLY A 62 6.81 7.57 31.82
C GLY A 62 7.54 8.12 30.60
N GLN A 63 8.39 7.30 30.02
CA GLN A 63 9.35 7.68 28.99
C GLN A 63 9.32 6.69 27.82
N VAL A 64 9.68 7.17 26.64
CA VAL A 64 10.08 6.35 25.51
C VAL A 64 11.58 6.56 25.31
N LEU A 65 12.31 5.48 25.42
CA LEU A 65 13.78 5.42 25.34
C LEU A 65 14.18 4.66 24.07
N SER A 66 15.46 4.69 23.74
CA SER A 66 16.05 3.89 22.65
C SER A 66 15.83 2.38 22.81
N SER A 67 15.65 1.91 24.04
CA SER A 67 15.33 0.51 24.36
C SER A 67 13.86 0.12 24.22
N THR A 68 12.95 1.10 24.07
CA THR A 68 11.50 0.83 23.92
C THR A 68 11.24 0.12 22.59
N LYS A 69 10.58 -1.02 22.66
CA LYS A 69 10.33 -1.88 21.48
C LYS A 69 8.96 -1.67 20.84
N LYS A 70 7.97 -1.25 21.63
CA LYS A 70 6.60 -1.13 21.16
C LYS A 70 5.91 0.10 21.76
N ALA A 71 5.46 1.00 20.89
CA ALA A 71 4.51 2.05 21.23
C ALA A 71 3.10 1.65 20.77
N LYS A 72 2.10 1.76 21.65
CA LYS A 72 0.67 1.57 21.32
C LYS A 72 -0.06 2.87 21.62
N TYR A 73 -0.93 3.28 20.70
CA TYR A 73 -1.82 4.43 20.85
C TYR A 73 -3.25 3.93 20.89
N GLU A 74 -4.04 4.46 21.80
CA GLU A 74 -5.45 4.14 22.00
C GLU A 74 -6.23 5.44 22.05
N LEU A 75 -7.27 5.55 21.24
CA LEU A 75 -8.09 6.76 21.11
C LEU A 75 -9.52 6.43 21.52
N HIS A 76 -10.10 7.28 22.37
CA HIS A 76 -11.49 7.23 22.77
C HIS A 76 -12.19 8.48 22.21
N ILE A 77 -12.91 8.32 21.13
CA ILE A 77 -13.65 9.40 20.50
C ILE A 77 -14.79 9.82 21.42
N LYS A 78 -14.84 11.10 21.77
CA LYS A 78 -15.85 11.70 22.64
C LYS A 78 -16.91 12.46 21.85
N GLU A 79 -16.45 13.20 20.85
CA GLU A 79 -17.31 14.03 20.02
C GLU A 79 -16.78 14.02 18.58
N LEU A 80 -17.68 13.91 17.63
CA LEU A 80 -17.40 13.92 16.21
C LEU A 80 -18.54 14.65 15.51
N GLY A 81 -18.24 15.67 14.71
CA GLY A 81 -19.28 16.45 14.05
C GLY A 81 -18.77 17.55 13.17
N TYR A 82 -19.63 18.52 12.93
CA TYR A 82 -19.35 19.72 12.16
C TYR A 82 -19.56 20.96 13.04
N GLY A 83 -18.60 21.87 13.02
CA GLY A 83 -18.68 23.14 13.72
C GLY A 83 -19.71 24.08 13.13
N LYS A 84 -19.93 25.23 13.79
CA LYS A 84 -20.83 26.28 13.27
C LYS A 84 -20.39 26.86 11.93
N ASP A 85 -19.11 26.77 11.64
CA ASP A 85 -18.46 27.15 10.38
C ASP A 85 -18.50 26.05 9.31
N GLY A 86 -19.16 24.92 9.60
CA GLY A 86 -19.23 23.75 8.73
C GLY A 86 -17.98 22.88 8.72
N ALA A 87 -16.90 23.28 9.37
CA ALA A 87 -15.67 22.47 9.41
C ALA A 87 -15.87 21.21 10.26
N PRO A 88 -15.45 20.03 9.78
CA PRO A 88 -15.51 18.82 10.57
C PRO A 88 -14.52 18.86 11.72
N PHE A 89 -14.93 18.37 12.89
CA PHE A 89 -14.09 18.33 14.09
C PHE A 89 -14.26 17.03 14.87
N CYS A 90 -13.23 16.70 15.64
CA CYS A 90 -13.23 15.58 16.55
C CYS A 90 -12.58 15.97 17.88
N ILE A 91 -13.16 15.49 18.99
CA ILE A 91 -12.59 15.56 20.33
C ILE A 91 -12.44 14.12 20.84
N ALA A 92 -11.27 13.78 21.36
CA ALA A 92 -10.96 12.44 21.84
C ALA A 92 -10.07 12.49 23.09
N ASP A 93 -10.19 11.47 23.92
CA ASP A 93 -9.15 11.15 24.89
C ASP A 93 -8.15 10.19 24.24
N ALA A 94 -6.88 10.30 24.60
CA ALA A 94 -5.83 9.45 24.06
C ALA A 94 -4.95 8.86 25.15
N PHE A 95 -4.49 7.65 24.93
CA PHE A 95 -3.56 6.94 25.80
C PHE A 95 -2.39 6.42 24.96
N MET A 96 -1.18 6.60 25.48
CA MET A 96 0.02 6.01 24.88
C MET A 96 0.66 5.03 25.85
N TYR A 97 1.07 3.90 25.30
CA TYR A 97 1.74 2.84 26.03
C TYR A 97 3.13 2.59 25.44
N ALA A 98 4.13 2.45 26.30
CA ALA A 98 5.46 1.98 25.95
C ALA A 98 5.67 0.60 26.56
N ASP A 99 5.93 -0.41 25.75
CA ASP A 99 6.09 -1.81 26.16
C ASP A 99 4.99 -2.30 27.12
N GLY A 100 3.73 -1.91 26.82
CA GLY A 100 2.55 -2.29 27.61
C GLY A 100 2.25 -1.41 28.82
N LYS A 101 3.16 -0.51 29.22
CA LYS A 101 2.94 0.42 30.34
C LYS A 101 2.30 1.71 29.81
N ASN A 102 1.17 2.12 30.37
CA ASN A 102 0.57 3.42 30.07
C ASN A 102 1.46 4.55 30.61
N ILE A 103 1.95 5.38 29.70
CA ILE A 103 2.89 6.47 30.01
C ILE A 103 2.33 7.86 29.72
N VAL A 104 1.30 7.97 28.88
CA VAL A 104 0.66 9.25 28.54
C VAL A 104 -0.85 9.09 28.57
N GLN A 105 -1.52 10.08 29.15
CA GLN A 105 -2.95 10.32 29.04
C GLN A 105 -3.18 11.74 28.56
N ILE A 106 -4.01 11.89 27.54
CA ILE A 106 -4.45 13.17 27.01
C ILE A 106 -5.96 13.20 27.12
N THR A 107 -6.48 14.27 27.72
CA THR A 107 -7.92 14.51 27.82
C THR A 107 -8.30 15.68 26.91
N ASP A 108 -9.41 15.52 26.19
CA ASP A 108 -9.94 16.52 25.26
C ASP A 108 -8.94 16.95 24.17
N MET A 109 -8.15 16.00 23.66
CA MET A 109 -7.37 16.22 22.46
C MET A 109 -8.31 16.50 21.29
N SER A 110 -8.12 17.62 20.58
CA SER A 110 -9.05 18.03 19.55
C SER A 110 -8.36 18.29 18.22
N VAL A 111 -9.11 18.06 17.15
CA VAL A 111 -8.69 18.37 15.79
C VAL A 111 -9.90 18.77 14.95
N ARG A 112 -9.74 19.77 14.09
CA ARG A 112 -10.66 20.09 13.03
C ARG A 112 -9.94 20.13 11.69
N LEU A 113 -10.68 19.88 10.62
CA LEU A 113 -10.19 20.03 9.25
C LEU A 113 -10.65 21.40 8.72
N SER A 114 -9.81 22.41 8.93
CA SER A 114 -10.08 23.77 8.46
C SER A 114 -9.97 23.88 6.95
N GLY A 115 -10.80 24.72 6.35
CA GLY A 115 -10.87 24.88 4.89
C GLY A 115 -11.72 23.84 4.18
N ALA A 116 -12.33 22.89 4.92
CA ALA A 116 -13.32 21.95 4.39
C ALA A 116 -14.68 22.16 5.04
N SER A 117 -15.75 22.02 4.27
CA SER A 117 -17.12 21.91 4.76
C SER A 117 -17.68 20.51 4.53
N ARG A 118 -18.81 20.23 5.18
CA ARG A 118 -19.55 18.99 4.96
C ARG A 118 -19.90 18.81 3.49
N GLU A 119 -20.42 19.84 2.85
CA GLU A 119 -20.83 19.83 1.45
C GLU A 119 -19.64 19.56 0.51
N GLU A 120 -18.48 20.13 0.80
CA GLU A 120 -17.25 19.88 0.02
C GLU A 120 -16.76 18.44 0.15
N ILE A 121 -16.78 17.88 1.35
CA ILE A 121 -16.40 16.49 1.59
C ILE A 121 -17.40 15.56 0.88
N GLU A 122 -18.72 15.80 1.04
CA GLU A 122 -19.75 15.01 0.37
C GLU A 122 -19.63 15.11 -1.15
N ARG A 123 -19.31 16.29 -1.70
CA ARG A 123 -19.07 16.50 -3.13
C ARG A 123 -17.85 15.72 -3.63
N LEU A 124 -16.73 15.75 -2.89
CA LEU A 124 -15.54 14.98 -3.24
C LEU A 124 -15.84 13.47 -3.32
N TRP A 125 -16.62 12.97 -2.38
CA TRP A 125 -17.03 11.56 -2.41
C TRP A 125 -18.09 11.27 -3.46
N SER A 126 -19.04 12.18 -3.70
CA SER A 126 -20.07 12.04 -4.74
C SER A 126 -19.47 12.09 -6.14
N SER A 127 -18.46 12.93 -6.38
CA SER A 127 -17.76 12.96 -7.67
C SER A 127 -16.97 11.69 -7.95
N ARG A 128 -16.51 11.00 -6.90
CA ARG A 128 -15.90 9.66 -6.99
C ARG A 128 -16.96 8.55 -7.07
N ALA A 129 -18.17 8.79 -6.64
CA ALA A 129 -19.30 7.87 -6.74
C ALA A 129 -19.94 7.79 -8.15
N GLY A 130 -19.30 8.37 -9.16
CA GLY A 130 -19.67 8.24 -10.56
C GLY A 130 -19.62 6.78 -10.99
N VAL A 131 -20.82 6.22 -11.32
CA VAL A 131 -21.10 4.83 -11.64
C VAL A 131 -20.95 3.91 -10.41
N LYS A 132 -22.05 3.36 -9.89
CA LYS A 132 -22.03 2.23 -8.95
C LYS A 132 -21.37 1.05 -9.67
N LYS A 133 -20.03 1.01 -9.65
CA LYS A 133 -19.29 -0.18 -10.05
C LYS A 133 -19.62 -1.26 -9.05
N ASN A 134 -19.92 -2.45 -9.51
CA ASN A 134 -20.14 -3.60 -8.64
C ASN A 134 -18.78 -4.00 -8.04
N ILE A 135 -18.41 -3.38 -6.92
CA ILE A 135 -17.14 -3.67 -6.22
C ILE A 135 -17.33 -4.96 -5.43
N LEU A 136 -16.59 -5.99 -5.80
CA LEU A 136 -16.60 -7.28 -5.12
C LEU A 136 -15.67 -7.29 -3.91
N TYR A 137 -14.48 -6.71 -4.07
CA TYR A 137 -13.49 -6.52 -3.01
C TYR A 137 -12.99 -5.09 -3.04
N GLY A 138 -13.37 -4.32 -2.04
CA GLY A 138 -12.99 -2.92 -1.90
C GLY A 138 -11.61 -2.72 -1.24
N PRO A 139 -11.17 -1.47 -1.07
CA PRO A 139 -9.87 -1.13 -0.49
C PRO A 139 -9.67 -1.72 0.92
N ASP A 140 -10.73 -1.85 1.71
CA ASP A 140 -10.72 -2.47 3.03
C ASP A 140 -10.27 -3.93 2.97
N LYS A 141 -10.83 -4.72 2.05
CA LYS A 141 -10.47 -6.13 1.84
C LYS A 141 -9.10 -6.30 1.21
N ILE A 142 -8.73 -5.41 0.27
CA ILE A 142 -7.37 -5.42 -0.30
C ILE A 142 -6.34 -5.13 0.80
N LEU A 143 -6.60 -4.14 1.65
CA LEU A 143 -5.72 -3.80 2.77
C LEU A 143 -5.69 -4.89 3.85
N ALA A 144 -6.83 -5.55 4.14
CA ALA A 144 -6.88 -6.70 5.03
C ALA A 144 -5.95 -7.83 4.56
N TYR A 145 -5.94 -8.10 3.25
CA TYR A 145 -5.04 -9.10 2.69
C TYR A 145 -3.57 -8.64 2.68
N SER A 146 -3.27 -7.39 2.35
CA SER A 146 -1.88 -6.91 2.30
C SER A 146 -1.26 -6.77 3.69
N ASN A 147 -1.92 -6.11 4.64
CA ASN A 147 -1.34 -5.70 5.93
C ASN A 147 -2.13 -6.19 7.16
N GLY A 148 -3.38 -6.64 6.97
CA GLY A 148 -4.27 -7.03 8.06
C GLY A 148 -4.45 -8.53 8.17
N LYS A 149 -5.70 -8.95 8.41
CA LYS A 149 -6.10 -10.34 8.56
C LYS A 149 -6.61 -10.91 7.24
N PRO A 150 -5.97 -11.94 6.66
CA PRO A 150 -6.42 -12.56 5.43
C PRO A 150 -7.85 -13.10 5.48
N SER A 151 -8.34 -13.52 6.64
CA SER A 151 -9.72 -13.97 6.81
C SER A 151 -10.76 -12.89 6.55
N GLU A 152 -10.46 -11.63 6.88
CA GLU A 152 -11.34 -10.49 6.57
C GLU A 152 -11.49 -10.23 5.07
N ALA A 153 -10.50 -10.64 4.27
CA ALA A 153 -10.54 -10.56 2.82
C ALA A 153 -11.23 -11.78 2.18
N PHE A 154 -10.85 -13.00 2.59
CA PHE A 154 -11.18 -14.24 1.88
C PHE A 154 -12.04 -15.24 2.68
N GLY A 155 -12.46 -14.89 3.89
CA GLY A 155 -13.34 -15.71 4.74
C GLY A 155 -12.62 -16.67 5.68
N ASP A 156 -13.42 -17.42 6.43
CA ASP A 156 -12.96 -18.21 7.59
C ASP A 156 -11.89 -19.28 7.30
N GLN A 157 -11.80 -19.75 6.07
CA GLN A 157 -10.76 -20.70 5.67
C GLN A 157 -9.34 -20.09 5.81
N TYR A 158 -9.23 -18.75 5.86
CA TYR A 158 -7.98 -18.04 6.03
C TYR A 158 -7.65 -17.68 7.48
N LEU A 159 -8.49 -18.02 8.47
CA LEU A 159 -8.24 -17.80 9.90
C LEU A 159 -6.86 -18.27 10.38
N PRO A 160 -6.34 -19.43 9.95
CA PRO A 160 -5.00 -19.86 10.35
C PRO A 160 -3.89 -18.89 9.94
N PHE A 161 -4.09 -18.08 8.90
CA PHE A 161 -3.12 -17.09 8.40
C PHE A 161 -3.23 -15.73 9.07
N ASP A 162 -4.17 -15.54 9.97
CA ASP A 162 -4.29 -14.30 10.72
C ASP A 162 -3.20 -14.17 11.80
N GLN A 163 -2.73 -15.31 12.37
CA GLN A 163 -1.76 -15.33 13.47
C GLN A 163 -0.74 -16.48 13.38
N ASP A 164 -1.20 -17.69 13.04
CA ASP A 164 -0.41 -18.92 13.23
C ASP A 164 0.47 -19.26 12.03
N ARG A 165 0.02 -18.95 10.83
CA ARG A 165 0.68 -19.30 9.58
C ARG A 165 1.05 -18.09 8.74
N VAL A 166 2.09 -18.23 7.91
CA VAL A 166 2.52 -17.21 6.95
C VAL A 166 1.87 -17.45 5.59
N ILE A 167 1.35 -16.39 4.99
CA ILE A 167 0.81 -16.38 3.63
C ILE A 167 1.58 -15.38 2.76
N ALA A 168 1.70 -15.67 1.47
CA ALA A 168 2.13 -14.71 0.47
C ALA A 168 1.09 -13.56 0.41
N ARG A 169 1.54 -12.33 0.62
CA ARG A 169 0.70 -11.12 0.69
C ARG A 169 0.95 -10.20 -0.49
N LEU A 170 0.02 -9.31 -0.75
CA LEU A 170 0.29 -8.14 -1.60
C LEU A 170 1.20 -7.14 -0.85
N PRO A 171 1.96 -6.32 -1.58
CA PRO A 171 2.59 -5.15 -0.99
C PRO A 171 1.53 -4.23 -0.36
N GLY A 172 1.86 -3.63 0.79
CA GLY A 172 1.04 -2.57 1.38
C GLY A 172 1.42 -1.18 0.87
N PRO A 173 0.61 -0.15 1.18
CA PRO A 173 0.95 1.22 0.85
C PRO A 173 2.34 1.62 1.41
N PRO A 174 3.13 2.44 0.70
CA PRO A 174 2.79 3.15 -0.55
C PRO A 174 3.03 2.34 -1.84
N TYR A 175 3.35 1.05 -1.75
CA TYR A 175 3.67 0.20 -2.90
C TYR A 175 2.49 -0.70 -3.33
N GLN A 176 1.26 -0.30 -2.99
CA GLN A 176 0.03 -0.98 -3.37
C GLN A 176 -0.61 -0.25 -4.55
N PHE A 177 -0.76 -0.95 -5.68
CA PHE A 177 -1.29 -0.44 -6.94
C PHE A 177 -2.53 -1.22 -7.39
N LEU A 178 -3.35 -1.58 -6.43
CA LEU A 178 -4.62 -2.28 -6.58
C LEU A 178 -5.63 -1.69 -5.59
N ASP A 179 -6.65 -1.00 -6.10
CA ASP A 179 -7.67 -0.39 -5.25
C ASP A 179 -8.84 -1.32 -4.99
N ARG A 180 -9.26 -2.07 -6.01
CA ARG A 180 -10.46 -2.90 -5.93
C ARG A 180 -10.52 -3.98 -7.00
N ILE A 181 -11.28 -5.03 -6.70
CA ILE A 181 -11.67 -6.08 -7.65
C ILE A 181 -13.13 -5.86 -8.02
N VAL A 182 -13.41 -5.80 -9.32
CA VAL A 182 -14.74 -5.53 -9.88
C VAL A 182 -15.33 -6.71 -10.63
N GLY A 183 -14.52 -7.73 -10.92
CA GLY A 183 -14.95 -8.96 -11.57
C GLY A 183 -14.09 -10.14 -11.18
N VAL A 184 -14.69 -11.31 -11.02
CA VAL A 184 -13.99 -12.57 -10.79
C VAL A 184 -14.75 -13.67 -11.51
N GLU A 185 -14.03 -14.53 -12.21
CA GLU A 185 -14.51 -15.79 -12.78
C GLU A 185 -13.76 -16.93 -12.15
N GLY A 186 -14.47 -17.96 -11.71
CA GLY A 186 -13.93 -19.09 -10.95
C GLY A 186 -14.45 -19.13 -9.51
N ALA A 187 -14.46 -20.31 -8.93
CA ALA A 187 -14.90 -20.50 -7.54
C ALA A 187 -13.79 -20.09 -6.56
N PRO A 188 -14.13 -19.47 -5.42
CA PRO A 188 -13.16 -19.21 -4.36
C PRO A 188 -12.61 -20.53 -3.84
N TRP A 189 -11.34 -20.49 -3.40
CA TRP A 189 -10.60 -21.61 -2.80
C TRP A 189 -10.39 -22.82 -3.73
N LEU A 190 -10.68 -22.66 -5.02
CA LEU A 190 -10.42 -23.68 -6.03
C LEU A 190 -9.25 -23.27 -6.93
N LEU A 191 -8.08 -23.81 -6.68
CA LEU A 191 -6.87 -23.53 -7.46
C LEU A 191 -6.90 -24.30 -8.80
N LYS A 192 -7.46 -23.66 -9.82
CA LYS A 192 -7.62 -24.25 -11.16
C LYS A 192 -7.36 -23.21 -12.23
N ALA A 193 -6.65 -23.61 -13.29
CA ALA A 193 -6.48 -22.78 -14.48
C ALA A 193 -7.84 -22.42 -15.11
N GLY A 194 -7.93 -21.24 -15.68
CA GLY A 194 -9.15 -20.63 -16.24
C GLY A 194 -9.82 -19.61 -15.31
N ALA A 195 -9.43 -19.53 -14.04
CA ALA A 195 -9.91 -18.45 -13.16
C ALA A 195 -9.36 -17.11 -13.64
N SER A 196 -10.18 -16.05 -13.53
CA SER A 196 -9.78 -14.69 -13.91
C SER A 196 -10.26 -13.65 -12.89
N ALA A 197 -9.60 -12.49 -12.85
CA ALA A 197 -10.03 -11.34 -12.08
C ALA A 197 -9.88 -10.06 -12.90
N THR A 198 -10.80 -9.12 -12.66
CA THR A 198 -10.71 -7.76 -13.16
C THR A 198 -10.50 -6.82 -12.00
N ALA A 199 -9.38 -6.14 -12.01
CA ALA A 199 -8.93 -5.21 -11.00
C ALA A 199 -8.92 -3.77 -11.52
N GLU A 200 -9.04 -2.81 -10.62
CA GLU A 200 -8.93 -1.40 -10.95
C GLU A 200 -7.94 -0.70 -10.03
N TYR A 201 -7.20 0.23 -10.62
CA TYR A 201 -6.31 1.16 -9.93
C TYR A 201 -6.58 2.57 -10.45
N ASP A 202 -7.00 3.46 -9.56
CA ASP A 202 -7.20 4.88 -9.86
C ASP A 202 -5.86 5.61 -9.69
N ILE A 203 -5.32 6.17 -10.76
CA ILE A 203 -4.03 6.86 -10.74
C ILE A 203 -4.18 8.18 -9.98
N PRO A 204 -3.55 8.35 -8.78
CA PRO A 204 -3.63 9.60 -8.07
C PRO A 204 -2.71 10.66 -8.72
N PRO A 205 -3.20 11.88 -8.99
CA PRO A 205 -2.42 12.90 -9.72
C PRO A 205 -1.13 13.35 -9.05
N GLY A 206 -1.00 13.13 -7.75
CA GLY A 206 0.13 13.60 -6.96
C GLY A 206 1.01 12.50 -6.40
N GLU A 207 0.96 11.28 -6.96
CA GLU A 207 1.70 10.15 -6.43
C GLU A 207 3.21 10.33 -6.46
N TRP A 208 3.87 9.68 -5.49
CA TRP A 208 5.30 9.78 -5.27
C TRP A 208 6.11 9.38 -6.51
N TYR A 209 5.70 8.36 -7.25
CA TYR A 209 6.45 7.85 -8.39
C TYR A 209 6.49 8.83 -9.58
N PHE A 210 5.57 9.76 -9.71
CA PHE A 210 5.68 10.85 -10.69
C PHE A 210 6.70 11.90 -10.25
N LYS A 211 6.74 12.22 -8.95
CA LYS A 211 7.65 13.23 -8.40
C LYS A 211 9.10 12.74 -8.39
N GLU A 212 9.32 11.54 -7.86
CA GLU A 212 10.65 10.97 -7.70
C GLU A 212 11.27 10.54 -9.04
N ASN A 213 10.43 10.22 -10.03
CA ASN A 213 10.88 9.88 -11.38
C ASN A 213 11.26 11.11 -12.23
N ALA A 214 10.91 12.31 -11.76
CA ALA A 214 11.10 13.57 -12.51
C ALA A 214 10.54 13.54 -13.95
N GLN A 215 9.53 12.73 -14.19
CA GLN A 215 8.83 12.56 -15.47
C GLN A 215 7.32 12.62 -15.26
N SER A 216 6.60 13.04 -16.29
CA SER A 216 5.14 13.07 -16.28
C SER A 216 4.49 11.70 -16.43
N ALA A 217 5.22 10.71 -16.91
CA ALA A 217 4.74 9.36 -17.14
C ALA A 217 5.03 8.43 -15.95
N MET A 218 4.15 7.47 -15.74
CA MET A 218 4.32 6.38 -14.76
C MET A 218 5.57 5.56 -15.12
N PRO A 219 6.48 5.29 -14.17
CA PRO A 219 7.60 4.38 -14.42
C PRO A 219 7.10 3.00 -14.84
N PHE A 220 7.77 2.40 -15.81
CA PHE A 220 7.41 1.05 -16.28
C PHE A 220 7.37 0.01 -15.17
N ALA A 221 8.25 0.12 -14.16
CA ALA A 221 8.25 -0.76 -12.99
C ALA A 221 6.97 -0.64 -12.16
N VAL A 222 6.36 0.54 -12.06
CA VAL A 222 5.07 0.74 -11.39
C VAL A 222 3.94 0.12 -12.22
N LEU A 223 3.95 0.31 -13.54
CA LEU A 223 2.97 -0.31 -14.43
C LEU A 223 3.04 -1.85 -14.39
N LEU A 224 4.25 -2.43 -14.26
CA LEU A 224 4.43 -3.85 -14.02
C LEU A 224 3.72 -4.29 -12.73
N GLU A 225 3.84 -3.55 -11.65
CA GLU A 225 3.18 -3.87 -10.38
C GLU A 225 1.65 -3.75 -10.49
N VAL A 226 1.12 -2.75 -11.20
CA VAL A 226 -0.32 -2.65 -11.50
C VAL A 226 -0.85 -3.92 -12.19
N ALA A 227 -0.04 -4.51 -13.08
CA ALA A 227 -0.40 -5.75 -13.77
C ALA A 227 -0.19 -7.00 -12.90
N LEU A 228 0.86 -7.05 -12.07
CA LEU A 228 1.27 -8.24 -11.30
C LEU A 228 0.48 -8.42 -10.00
N GLN A 229 0.12 -7.34 -9.29
CA GLN A 229 -0.56 -7.45 -8.00
C GLN A 229 -1.93 -8.16 -8.09
N PRO A 230 -2.77 -7.93 -9.11
CA PRO A 230 -3.98 -8.72 -9.31
C PRO A 230 -3.75 -10.22 -9.47
N CYS A 231 -2.60 -10.65 -10.02
CA CYS A 231 -2.24 -12.08 -10.08
C CYS A 231 -2.04 -12.67 -8.69
N GLY A 232 -1.32 -11.94 -7.81
CA GLY A 232 -1.12 -12.33 -6.42
C GLY A 232 -2.43 -12.38 -5.64
N TRP A 233 -3.34 -11.43 -5.89
CA TRP A 233 -4.67 -11.44 -5.32
C TRP A 233 -5.47 -12.65 -5.79
N LEU A 234 -5.49 -12.93 -7.10
CA LEU A 234 -6.23 -14.08 -7.67
C LEU A 234 -5.68 -15.41 -7.16
N ALA A 235 -4.36 -15.52 -6.97
CA ALA A 235 -3.74 -16.70 -6.35
C ALA A 235 -4.30 -16.97 -4.94
N ALA A 236 -4.44 -15.92 -4.13
CA ALA A 236 -5.05 -16.04 -2.80
C ALA A 236 -6.54 -16.37 -2.90
N TYR A 237 -7.30 -15.68 -3.74
CA TYR A 237 -8.73 -15.96 -3.94
C TYR A 237 -8.98 -17.43 -4.32
N CYS A 238 -8.16 -17.98 -5.22
CA CYS A 238 -8.21 -19.38 -5.62
C CYS A 238 -7.69 -20.36 -4.55
N GLY A 239 -7.16 -19.87 -3.41
CA GLY A 239 -6.77 -20.71 -2.31
C GLY A 239 -5.38 -21.35 -2.46
N SER A 240 -4.42 -20.75 -3.15
CA SER A 240 -3.06 -21.30 -3.29
C SER A 240 -2.45 -21.71 -1.95
N ALA A 241 -2.57 -20.85 -0.92
CA ALA A 241 -2.05 -21.12 0.42
C ALA A 241 -2.79 -22.27 1.13
N LEU A 242 -4.06 -22.50 0.79
CA LEU A 242 -4.89 -23.57 1.38
C LEU A 242 -4.50 -24.95 0.88
N THR A 243 -3.83 -25.05 -0.28
CA THR A 243 -3.39 -26.33 -0.85
C THR A 243 -2.10 -26.87 -0.23
N SER A 244 -1.47 -26.12 0.66
CA SER A 244 -0.21 -26.49 1.31
C SER A 244 -0.35 -26.56 2.82
N SER A 245 0.19 -27.63 3.42
CA SER A 245 0.31 -27.77 4.88
C SER A 245 1.49 -26.98 5.47
N VAL A 246 2.39 -26.48 4.62
CA VAL A 246 3.56 -25.70 5.01
C VAL A 246 3.45 -24.27 4.47
N ASP A 247 4.14 -23.34 5.14
CA ASP A 247 4.16 -21.94 4.73
C ASP A 247 4.97 -21.74 3.46
N LEU A 248 4.38 -21.04 2.51
CA LEU A 248 4.99 -20.73 1.23
C LEU A 248 5.12 -19.23 1.06
N SER A 249 6.29 -18.81 0.59
CA SER A 249 6.54 -17.44 0.13
C SER A 249 6.55 -17.41 -1.39
N PHE A 250 6.00 -16.36 -2.00
CA PHE A 250 5.96 -16.32 -3.45
C PHE A 250 7.07 -15.44 -4.04
N ARG A 251 7.47 -15.77 -5.27
CA ARG A 251 8.43 -15.02 -6.07
C ARG A 251 7.98 -14.99 -7.52
N ASN A 252 8.15 -13.83 -8.16
CA ASN A 252 8.07 -13.76 -9.61
C ASN A 252 9.26 -14.52 -10.22
N LEU A 253 9.00 -15.39 -11.17
CA LEU A 253 10.01 -16.19 -11.84
C LEU A 253 10.42 -15.63 -13.21
N GLY A 254 9.55 -14.85 -13.82
CA GLY A 254 9.79 -14.24 -15.12
C GLY A 254 8.50 -13.98 -15.87
N GLY A 255 8.62 -13.39 -17.04
CA GLY A 255 7.49 -13.08 -17.89
C GLY A 255 7.89 -12.25 -19.11
N VAL A 256 6.89 -11.89 -19.89
CA VAL A 256 7.00 -10.99 -21.04
C VAL A 256 6.06 -9.81 -20.81
N ALA A 257 6.50 -8.63 -21.13
CA ALA A 257 5.75 -7.40 -20.91
C ALA A 257 5.89 -6.44 -22.09
N THR A 258 4.77 -5.90 -22.56
CA THR A 258 4.71 -4.89 -23.62
C THR A 258 3.84 -3.73 -23.15
N GLN A 259 4.40 -2.53 -23.12
CA GLN A 259 3.67 -1.29 -22.93
C GLN A 259 3.36 -0.66 -24.28
N PHE A 260 2.12 -0.22 -24.50
CA PHE A 260 1.67 0.34 -25.77
C PHE A 260 1.56 1.86 -25.75
N ILE A 261 1.22 2.44 -24.60
CA ILE A 261 1.08 3.89 -24.43
C ILE A 261 1.66 4.31 -23.07
N GLU A 262 2.08 5.56 -22.99
CA GLU A 262 2.48 6.18 -21.72
C GLU A 262 1.26 6.36 -20.82
N VAL A 263 1.46 6.18 -19.52
CA VAL A 263 0.46 6.37 -18.48
C VAL A 263 0.80 7.64 -17.72
N THR A 264 -0.12 8.59 -17.72
CA THR A 264 0.01 9.86 -17.00
C THR A 264 -1.08 10.00 -15.95
N PRO A 265 -1.05 11.01 -15.07
CA PRO A 265 -2.12 11.25 -14.11
C PRO A 265 -3.52 11.40 -14.76
N GLU A 266 -3.58 11.92 -15.98
CA GLU A 266 -4.81 12.14 -16.75
C GLU A 266 -5.39 10.86 -17.34
N THR A 267 -4.62 9.76 -17.35
CA THR A 267 -5.11 8.43 -17.79
C THR A 267 -6.27 7.94 -16.92
N GLY A 268 -6.30 8.36 -15.65
CA GLY A 268 -7.41 8.09 -14.73
C GLY A 268 -7.34 6.67 -14.17
N THR A 269 -8.33 5.82 -14.48
CA THR A 269 -8.40 4.44 -13.96
C THR A 269 -7.75 3.46 -14.91
N LEU A 270 -6.84 2.64 -14.42
CA LEU A 270 -6.33 1.45 -15.10
C LEU A 270 -7.18 0.24 -14.73
N ILE A 271 -7.60 -0.52 -15.73
CA ILE A 271 -8.40 -1.73 -15.61
C ILE A 271 -7.53 -2.90 -16.03
N THR A 272 -7.17 -3.74 -15.06
CA THR A 272 -6.32 -4.90 -15.26
C THR A 272 -7.14 -6.17 -15.25
N LYS A 273 -7.10 -6.93 -16.34
CA LYS A 273 -7.62 -8.30 -16.39
C LYS A 273 -6.47 -9.28 -16.29
N VAL A 274 -6.58 -10.22 -15.36
CA VAL A 274 -5.63 -11.32 -15.19
C VAL A 274 -6.32 -12.65 -15.32
N THR A 275 -5.67 -13.62 -15.96
CA THR A 275 -6.19 -14.98 -16.14
C THR A 275 -5.14 -15.99 -15.69
N LEU A 276 -5.49 -16.86 -14.77
CA LEU A 276 -4.66 -17.99 -14.34
C LEU A 276 -4.64 -19.07 -15.43
N THR A 277 -3.53 -19.17 -16.16
CA THR A 277 -3.41 -20.04 -17.33
C THR A 277 -2.82 -21.40 -17.01
N LYS A 278 -2.00 -21.47 -15.97
CA LYS A 278 -1.26 -22.68 -15.61
C LYS A 278 -1.17 -22.84 -14.09
N VAL A 279 -1.35 -24.07 -13.62
CA VAL A 279 -1.07 -24.47 -12.24
C VAL A 279 -0.27 -25.77 -12.28
N SER A 280 0.86 -25.78 -11.59
CA SER A 280 1.67 -26.99 -11.36
C SER A 280 2.02 -27.06 -9.88
N GLN A 281 1.81 -28.22 -9.28
CA GLN A 281 2.06 -28.44 -7.86
C GLN A 281 2.99 -29.64 -7.66
N SER A 282 3.94 -29.47 -6.76
CA SER A 282 4.80 -30.53 -6.23
C SER A 282 5.02 -30.30 -4.73
N VAL A 283 5.66 -31.26 -4.06
CA VAL A 283 5.90 -31.13 -2.62
C VAL A 283 6.67 -29.84 -2.31
N GLY A 284 6.06 -28.95 -1.54
CA GLY A 284 6.67 -27.70 -1.10
C GLY A 284 6.80 -26.61 -2.17
N MET A 285 6.15 -26.76 -3.33
CA MET A 285 6.22 -25.81 -4.43
C MET A 285 4.92 -25.75 -5.24
N ILE A 286 4.50 -24.54 -5.61
CA ILE A 286 3.39 -24.29 -6.54
C ILE A 286 3.91 -23.31 -7.61
N ILE A 287 3.70 -23.61 -8.89
CA ILE A 287 3.99 -22.72 -10.00
C ILE A 287 2.67 -22.33 -10.67
N GLN A 288 2.48 -21.04 -10.90
CA GLN A 288 1.28 -20.48 -11.52
C GLN A 288 1.69 -19.54 -12.67
N GLY A 289 1.06 -19.73 -13.82
CA GLY A 289 1.23 -18.85 -14.98
C GLY A 289 0.00 -17.97 -15.17
N TYR A 290 0.20 -16.76 -15.63
CA TYR A 290 -0.85 -15.77 -15.85
C TYR A 290 -0.67 -15.03 -17.15
N ASP A 291 -1.81 -14.72 -17.80
CA ASP A 291 -1.92 -13.68 -18.81
C ASP A 291 -2.47 -12.41 -18.15
N MET A 292 -1.96 -11.26 -18.60
CA MET A 292 -2.31 -9.96 -18.06
C MET A 292 -2.58 -8.96 -19.18
N GLU A 293 -3.67 -8.21 -19.05
CA GLU A 293 -4.04 -7.12 -19.95
C GLU A 293 -4.43 -5.90 -19.12
N VAL A 294 -3.89 -4.74 -19.45
CA VAL A 294 -4.25 -3.47 -18.82
C VAL A 294 -4.82 -2.52 -19.88
N HIS A 295 -5.98 -1.97 -19.58
CA HIS A 295 -6.67 -0.97 -20.42
C HIS A 295 -6.91 0.30 -19.59
N ASP A 296 -7.03 1.43 -20.25
CA ASP A 296 -7.56 2.64 -19.64
C ASP A 296 -9.11 2.63 -19.61
N SER A 297 -9.70 3.61 -18.96
CA SER A 297 -11.17 3.74 -18.85
C SER A 297 -11.90 3.93 -20.20
N SER A 298 -11.18 4.27 -21.27
CA SER A 298 -11.71 4.36 -22.63
C SER A 298 -11.62 3.04 -23.41
N GLY A 299 -11.00 2.01 -22.82
CA GLY A 299 -10.77 0.71 -23.43
C GLY A 299 -9.52 0.62 -24.31
N ARG A 300 -8.64 1.64 -24.33
CA ARG A 300 -7.36 1.53 -25.04
C ARG A 300 -6.41 0.61 -24.31
N ALA A 301 -5.75 -0.27 -25.06
CA ALA A 301 -4.71 -1.12 -24.50
C ALA A 301 -3.52 -0.29 -24.02
N VAL A 302 -3.16 -0.48 -22.76
CA VAL A 302 -2.01 0.17 -22.09
C VAL A 302 -0.84 -0.79 -22.01
N TYR A 303 -1.13 -2.05 -21.64
CA TYR A 303 -0.11 -3.06 -21.37
C TYR A 303 -0.67 -4.45 -21.63
N GLN A 304 0.19 -5.35 -22.10
CA GLN A 304 -0.08 -6.78 -22.19
C GLN A 304 1.16 -7.55 -21.78
N GLY A 305 0.95 -8.69 -21.10
CA GLY A 305 2.06 -9.53 -20.70
C GLY A 305 1.66 -10.90 -20.20
N THR A 306 2.66 -11.71 -19.95
CA THR A 306 2.56 -13.00 -19.28
C THR A 306 3.52 -13.05 -18.10
N THR A 307 3.20 -13.80 -17.07
CA THR A 307 4.11 -13.99 -15.94
C THR A 307 3.98 -15.38 -15.35
N GLU A 308 5.05 -15.84 -14.71
CA GLU A 308 5.03 -17.04 -13.87
C GLU A 308 5.42 -16.66 -12.44
N PHE A 309 4.63 -17.13 -11.48
CA PHE A 309 4.92 -17.06 -10.05
C PHE A 309 5.20 -18.43 -9.47
N GLY A 310 6.17 -18.49 -8.57
CA GLY A 310 6.45 -19.68 -7.77
C GLY A 310 6.19 -19.43 -6.30
N PHE A 311 5.58 -20.37 -5.63
CA PHE A 311 5.38 -20.41 -4.19
C PHE A 311 6.30 -21.49 -3.62
N PHE A 312 7.16 -21.13 -2.69
CA PHE A 312 8.26 -21.94 -2.21
C PHE A 312 8.36 -21.91 -0.70
N THR A 313 8.87 -23.00 -0.11
CA THR A 313 9.29 -23.03 1.28
C THR A 313 10.49 -22.10 1.51
N LYS A 314 10.70 -21.65 2.74
CA LYS A 314 11.87 -20.84 3.12
C LYS A 314 13.19 -21.56 2.78
N ASP A 315 13.26 -22.87 2.99
CA ASP A 315 14.46 -23.68 2.70
C ASP A 315 14.76 -23.73 1.20
N ALA A 316 13.72 -23.90 0.37
CA ALA A 316 13.90 -23.84 -1.08
C ALA A 316 14.43 -22.47 -1.55
N LEU A 317 13.94 -21.37 -0.96
CA LEU A 317 14.42 -20.03 -1.27
C LEU A 317 15.84 -19.77 -0.77
N ALA A 318 16.20 -20.27 0.41
CA ALA A 318 17.55 -20.13 0.97
C ALA A 318 18.62 -20.85 0.12
N ASN A 319 18.25 -21.91 -0.57
CA ASN A 319 19.14 -22.74 -1.39
C ASN A 319 19.09 -22.37 -2.89
N GLN A 320 18.55 -21.24 -3.26
CA GLN A 320 18.54 -20.77 -4.66
C GLN A 320 19.95 -20.46 -5.16
N LEU A 321 20.27 -20.99 -6.32
CA LEU A 321 21.61 -20.92 -6.91
C LEU A 321 21.75 -19.83 -8.00
N GLY A 322 20.73 -19.00 -8.18
CA GLY A 322 20.69 -17.99 -9.24
C GLY A 322 20.58 -18.62 -10.64
N LEU A 323 20.77 -17.79 -11.67
CA LEU A 323 20.75 -18.20 -13.07
C LEU A 323 22.08 -18.84 -13.45
N ARG A 324 22.07 -20.14 -13.75
CA ARG A 324 23.26 -20.88 -14.18
C ARG A 324 23.40 -20.85 -15.69
N GLY A 325 24.65 -20.84 -16.18
CA GLY A 325 24.95 -21.01 -17.59
C GLY A 325 24.55 -19.85 -18.49
N VAL A 326 24.26 -18.66 -17.95
CA VAL A 326 23.96 -17.47 -18.73
C VAL A 326 25.19 -17.07 -19.52
N LYS A 327 25.17 -17.26 -20.84
CA LYS A 327 26.20 -16.74 -21.75
C LYS A 327 26.01 -15.23 -21.85
N ARG A 328 26.96 -14.47 -21.34
CA ARG A 328 26.99 -13.03 -21.57
C ARG A 328 27.26 -12.80 -23.07
N PRO A 329 26.41 -12.07 -23.82
CA PRO A 329 26.74 -11.71 -25.19
C PRO A 329 28.04 -10.91 -25.15
N ALA A 330 28.99 -11.29 -25.97
CA ALA A 330 30.17 -10.46 -26.21
C ALA A 330 29.67 -9.14 -26.87
N LEU A 331 29.81 -8.03 -26.14
CA LEU A 331 29.55 -6.71 -26.70
C LEU A 331 30.61 -6.45 -27.74
N GLN A 332 30.29 -6.74 -29.00
CA GLN A 332 31.09 -6.25 -30.16
C GLN A 332 30.69 -4.79 -30.37
N GLY A 333 31.56 -3.90 -29.94
CA GLY A 333 31.44 -2.49 -30.30
C GLY A 333 31.35 -2.37 -31.82
N SER A 334 30.29 -1.76 -32.34
CA SER A 334 30.12 -1.54 -33.78
C SER A 334 31.16 -0.57 -34.38
N GLY A 335 32.02 0.00 -33.56
CA GLY A 335 32.98 1.05 -33.94
C GLY A 335 32.34 2.36 -34.42
N LYS A 336 31.02 2.46 -34.47
CA LYS A 336 30.32 3.72 -34.80
C LYS A 336 30.14 4.53 -33.53
N ALA A 337 30.77 5.69 -33.46
CA ALA A 337 30.47 6.70 -32.47
C ALA A 337 28.98 7.09 -32.59
N LEU A 338 28.23 6.99 -31.48
CA LEU A 338 26.90 7.58 -31.40
C LEU A 338 27.06 9.10 -31.48
N PRO A 339 26.41 9.80 -32.45
CA PRO A 339 26.43 11.25 -32.46
C PRO A 339 25.64 11.74 -31.24
N LEU A 340 26.33 12.11 -30.17
CA LEU A 340 25.76 12.81 -29.06
C LEU A 340 25.58 14.28 -29.47
N ALA A 341 24.38 14.63 -29.91
CA ALA A 341 24.01 16.02 -30.15
C ALA A 341 24.06 16.76 -28.77
N GLY A 342 25.05 17.66 -28.65
CA GLY A 342 25.17 18.50 -27.47
C GLY A 342 26.21 18.09 -26.42
N GLY A 343 26.97 17.01 -26.63
CA GLY A 343 27.96 16.55 -25.64
C GLY A 343 27.34 15.84 -24.42
N LEU A 344 28.16 15.14 -23.64
CA LEU A 344 27.73 14.60 -22.35
C LEU A 344 27.49 15.78 -21.37
N PRO A 345 26.40 15.76 -20.60
CA PRO A 345 26.24 16.74 -19.54
C PRO A 345 27.44 16.66 -18.59
N PRO A 346 27.87 17.80 -18.00
CA PRO A 346 28.95 17.79 -17.04
C PRO A 346 28.63 16.82 -15.91
N GLN A 347 29.58 15.93 -15.63
CA GLN A 347 29.45 15.00 -14.51
C GLN A 347 29.32 15.83 -13.22
N PRO A 348 28.38 15.50 -12.32
CA PRO A 348 28.39 16.12 -11.00
C PRO A 348 29.76 15.84 -10.36
N GLY A 349 30.41 16.88 -9.90
CA GLY A 349 31.70 16.79 -9.21
C GLY A 349 31.59 15.89 -7.97
N PRO A 350 32.74 15.40 -7.47
CA PRO A 350 32.81 14.51 -6.32
C PRO A 350 32.22 15.11 -5.06
#